data_b92016b80ed5c3cf1da2c9d6c2f4fe02
#
_entry.id   b92016b80ed5c3cf1da2c9d6c2f4fe02
#
_cell.length_a   1.000
_cell.length_b   1.000
_cell.length_c   1.000
_cell.angle_alpha   90.00
_cell.angle_beta   90.00
_cell.angle_gamma   90.00
#
_symmetry.space_group_name_H-M   'P 1'
#
loop_
_entity.id
_entity.type
_entity.pdbx_description
1 polymer ?
#
loop_
_entity_poly.entity_id
_entity_poly.type
_entity_poly.pdbx_seq_one_letter_code
_entity_poly.pdbx_strand_id
1 'polypeptide(L)'
;MKTNKFFGLAAIACGAVLAMSSCTANEDSPVIPDPQPEPQPVVPEIVYETIGFENAPLTADGIWCGDESGEKVDNYGSEAFACSYKEDIVNFPVTWTPAWSSWSGFGVSNRTETTYAAETMFTDQFNNITGKAHEGKNFMVVYTFGEQITFDKPVTVKGFWYINDAWTVDAILNGDGMSPGKFEADDFLTCVVYPTPAQEDIESGARLEIPLAKGSDYVKEWKYCDLSEVEAFQNIKALSFGFEGSKQNDFGLTTPTYICIDDIEIEYEVADED
;
A
#
# COMPACT_ATOMS: atom_id res chain seq x y z
N MET A 1 17.95 -5.73 13.08
CA MET A 1 16.55 -5.48 13.46
C MET A 1 15.91 -6.80 13.84
N LYS A 2 15.14 -6.86 14.93
CA LYS A 2 14.62 -8.13 15.45
C LYS A 2 13.19 -8.29 14.94
N THR A 3 12.98 -9.24 14.04
CA THR A 3 11.65 -9.73 13.66
C THR A 3 11.01 -10.43 14.86
N ASN A 4 9.97 -9.84 15.44
CA ASN A 4 9.18 -10.49 16.48
C ASN A 4 8.16 -11.39 15.80
N LYS A 5 8.49 -12.68 15.70
CA LYS A 5 7.50 -13.70 15.34
C LYS A 5 6.69 -14.06 16.60
N PHE A 6 5.46 -13.63 16.66
CA PHE A 6 4.51 -14.08 17.67
C PHE A 6 3.92 -15.43 17.21
N PHE A 7 4.29 -16.52 17.90
CA PHE A 7 3.66 -17.82 17.76
C PHE A 7 2.43 -17.87 18.68
N GLY A 8 1.25 -17.84 18.10
CA GLY A 8 0.01 -18.14 18.83
C GLY A 8 -0.19 -19.64 18.93
N LEU A 9 0.05 -20.23 20.10
CA LEU A 9 -0.19 -21.65 20.37
C LEU A 9 -1.65 -21.86 20.78
N ALA A 10 -2.47 -22.37 19.88
CA ALA A 10 -3.82 -22.84 20.20
C ALA A 10 -3.74 -24.28 20.73
N ALA A 11 -3.96 -24.47 22.03
CA ALA A 11 -4.02 -25.78 22.65
C ALA A 11 -5.41 -26.41 22.43
N ILE A 12 -5.50 -27.42 21.58
CA ILE A 12 -6.68 -28.26 21.43
C ILE A 12 -6.55 -29.47 22.37
N ALA A 13 -7.45 -29.58 23.33
CA ALA A 13 -7.54 -30.71 24.26
C ALA A 13 -8.20 -31.93 23.56
N CYS A 14 -7.43 -32.96 23.27
CA CYS A 14 -7.95 -34.24 22.81
C CYS A 14 -8.51 -35.04 23.98
N GLY A 15 -9.84 -35.24 24.00
CA GLY A 15 -10.50 -36.20 24.90
C GLY A 15 -10.37 -37.61 24.32
N ALA A 16 -9.58 -38.47 24.96
CA ALA A 16 -9.52 -39.89 24.63
C ALA A 16 -10.68 -40.64 25.25
N VAL A 17 -11.54 -41.24 24.44
CA VAL A 17 -12.56 -42.21 24.88
C VAL A 17 -11.97 -43.62 24.74
N LEU A 18 -11.72 -44.26 25.88
CA LEU A 18 -11.32 -45.65 25.94
C LEU A 18 -12.57 -46.53 25.89
N ALA A 19 -12.83 -47.19 24.77
CA ALA A 19 -13.81 -48.26 24.66
C ALA A 19 -13.14 -49.60 24.95
N MET A 20 -13.48 -50.25 26.05
CA MET A 20 -13.11 -51.64 26.34
C MET A 20 -14.04 -52.58 25.59
N SER A 21 -13.57 -53.30 24.61
CA SER A 21 -14.31 -54.35 23.94
C SER A 21 -13.72 -55.71 24.32
N SER A 22 -14.57 -56.54 24.88
CA SER A 22 -14.33 -57.92 25.28
C SER A 22 -14.31 -58.84 24.07
N CYS A 23 -13.22 -59.61 23.92
CA CYS A 23 -13.05 -60.59 22.86
C CYS A 23 -13.82 -61.89 23.17
N THR A 24 -14.68 -62.33 22.24
CA THR A 24 -14.94 -63.75 22.01
C THR A 24 -14.60 -64.06 20.56
N ALA A 25 -13.63 -64.98 20.38
CA ALA A 25 -13.15 -65.39 19.06
C ALA A 25 -14.20 -66.28 18.37
N ASN A 26 -14.61 -65.90 17.16
CA ASN A 26 -15.15 -66.74 16.11
C ASN A 26 -14.30 -66.52 14.85
N GLU A 27 -13.69 -67.60 14.39
CA GLU A 27 -12.98 -67.68 13.12
C GLU A 27 -13.99 -67.52 11.99
N ASP A 28 -13.61 -66.74 10.94
CA ASP A 28 -14.32 -66.45 9.68
C ASP A 28 -15.20 -65.16 9.63
N SER A 29 -14.70 -64.05 10.18
CA SER A 29 -15.24 -62.72 9.74
C SER A 29 -14.19 -62.04 8.82
N PRO A 30 -14.62 -61.44 7.66
CA PRO A 30 -13.72 -60.68 6.85
C PRO A 30 -13.17 -59.49 7.66
N VAL A 31 -11.84 -59.37 7.69
CA VAL A 31 -11.17 -58.17 8.29
C VAL A 31 -11.58 -56.95 7.49
N ILE A 32 -12.50 -56.17 8.03
CA ILE A 32 -12.78 -54.84 7.50
C ILE A 32 -11.58 -53.97 7.90
N PRO A 33 -10.80 -53.43 6.94
CA PRO A 33 -9.72 -52.52 7.29
C PRO A 33 -10.28 -51.34 8.09
N ASP A 34 -9.60 -50.97 9.17
CA ASP A 34 -9.94 -49.76 9.92
C ASP A 34 -10.04 -48.58 8.95
N PRO A 35 -11.08 -47.76 9.04
CA PRO A 35 -11.20 -46.55 8.22
C PRO A 35 -9.93 -45.73 8.46
N GLN A 36 -9.20 -45.45 7.37
CA GLN A 36 -8.10 -44.50 7.44
C GLN A 36 -8.65 -43.18 8.02
N PRO A 37 -7.94 -42.57 8.96
CA PRO A 37 -8.35 -41.24 9.45
C PRO A 37 -8.44 -40.30 8.25
N GLU A 38 -9.57 -39.63 8.13
CA GLU A 38 -9.75 -38.59 7.13
C GLU A 38 -8.63 -37.56 7.29
N PRO A 39 -8.00 -37.09 6.18
CA PRO A 39 -7.00 -36.04 6.26
C PRO A 39 -7.62 -34.82 6.95
N GLN A 40 -6.98 -34.35 8.00
CA GLN A 40 -7.42 -33.14 8.68
C GLN A 40 -7.25 -31.97 7.72
N PRO A 41 -8.20 -31.03 7.65
CA PRO A 41 -8.05 -29.84 6.84
C PRO A 41 -6.80 -29.08 7.30
N VAL A 42 -5.89 -28.83 6.37
CA VAL A 42 -4.73 -27.98 6.61
C VAL A 42 -5.25 -26.55 6.79
N VAL A 43 -4.96 -25.96 7.93
CA VAL A 43 -5.29 -24.54 8.19
C VAL A 43 -4.11 -23.74 7.63
N PRO A 44 -4.32 -22.89 6.63
CA PRO A 44 -3.23 -22.10 6.06
C PRO A 44 -2.56 -21.23 7.13
N GLU A 45 -1.24 -21.08 7.02
CA GLU A 45 -0.50 -20.13 7.85
C GLU A 45 -0.78 -18.71 7.38
N ILE A 46 -1.15 -17.82 8.31
CA ILE A 46 -1.35 -16.39 8.02
C ILE A 46 -0.09 -15.64 8.41
N VAL A 47 0.45 -14.88 7.46
CA VAL A 47 1.58 -13.97 7.66
C VAL A 47 1.07 -12.54 7.76
N TYR A 48 1.63 -11.79 8.72
CA TYR A 48 1.37 -10.37 8.93
C TYR A 48 2.66 -9.61 8.66
N GLU A 49 2.59 -8.61 7.79
CA GLU A 49 3.74 -7.78 7.43
C GLU A 49 3.38 -6.29 7.50
N THR A 50 4.38 -5.47 7.81
CA THR A 50 4.32 -4.01 7.74
C THR A 50 5.41 -3.54 6.80
N ILE A 51 5.04 -2.84 5.74
CA ILE A 51 5.93 -2.32 4.71
C ILE A 51 6.27 -0.86 5.06
N GLY A 52 7.51 -0.61 5.46
CA GLY A 52 7.97 0.68 5.98
C GLY A 52 9.08 1.32 5.13
N PHE A 53 9.40 0.77 3.94
CA PHE A 53 10.31 1.35 2.94
C PHE A 53 11.77 1.52 3.37
N GLU A 54 12.19 0.95 4.49
CA GLU A 54 13.52 1.17 5.09
C GLU A 54 14.68 0.63 4.26
N ASN A 55 14.40 -0.26 3.28
CA ASN A 55 15.40 -0.86 2.38
C ASN A 55 15.47 -0.17 1.01
N ALA A 56 14.73 0.91 0.79
CA ALA A 56 14.74 1.62 -0.50
C ALA A 56 16.13 2.18 -0.83
N PRO A 57 16.58 2.10 -2.11
CA PRO A 57 17.92 2.54 -2.53
C PRO A 57 17.95 4.06 -2.75
N LEU A 58 17.86 4.83 -1.68
CA LEU A 58 17.83 6.29 -1.75
C LEU A 58 19.12 6.88 -2.32
N THR A 59 18.99 7.96 -3.08
CA THR A 59 20.10 8.80 -3.54
C THR A 59 20.68 9.61 -2.37
N ALA A 60 21.76 10.39 -2.65
CA ALA A 60 22.34 11.31 -1.66
C ALA A 60 21.35 12.41 -1.21
N ASP A 61 20.35 12.72 -2.03
CA ASP A 61 19.30 13.70 -1.72
C ASP A 61 18.17 13.09 -0.88
N GLY A 62 18.29 11.82 -0.48
CA GLY A 62 17.30 11.12 0.32
C GLY A 62 16.04 10.74 -0.45
N ILE A 63 16.15 10.47 -1.75
CA ILE A 63 15.03 10.22 -2.66
C ILE A 63 15.31 8.98 -3.50
N TRP A 64 14.26 8.19 -3.76
CA TRP A 64 14.22 7.22 -4.84
C TRP A 64 12.92 7.40 -5.62
N CYS A 65 13.02 7.60 -6.95
CA CYS A 65 11.89 7.71 -7.86
C CYS A 65 12.18 7.04 -9.21
N GLY A 66 12.95 5.94 -9.17
CA GLY A 66 13.45 5.27 -10.36
C GLY A 66 14.69 5.94 -10.93
N ASP A 67 15.27 5.31 -11.94
CA ASP A 67 16.45 5.77 -12.66
C ASP A 67 16.47 5.17 -14.09
N GLU A 68 17.57 5.39 -14.83
CA GLU A 68 17.73 4.90 -16.20
C GLU A 68 18.06 3.39 -16.30
N SER A 69 18.08 2.66 -15.18
CA SER A 69 18.29 1.20 -15.18
C SER A 69 16.99 0.41 -15.44
N GLY A 70 15.82 1.08 -15.37
CA GLY A 70 14.52 0.49 -15.64
C GLY A 70 14.31 0.08 -17.09
N GLU A 71 13.18 -0.56 -17.37
CA GLU A 71 12.76 -0.89 -18.73
C GLU A 71 12.40 0.39 -19.49
N LYS A 72 12.96 0.53 -20.71
CA LYS A 72 12.65 1.67 -21.57
C LYS A 72 11.21 1.61 -22.07
N VAL A 73 10.49 2.69 -21.84
CA VAL A 73 9.09 2.88 -22.28
C VAL A 73 8.92 4.23 -22.95
N ASP A 74 7.84 4.40 -23.72
CA ASP A 74 7.45 5.69 -24.27
C ASP A 74 6.54 6.42 -23.31
N ASN A 75 6.88 7.66 -22.99
CA ASN A 75 6.03 8.56 -22.23
C ASN A 75 5.72 9.81 -23.05
N TYR A 76 4.59 9.83 -23.74
CA TYR A 76 4.15 10.90 -24.64
C TYR A 76 5.23 11.35 -25.65
N GLY A 77 5.93 10.39 -26.27
CA GLY A 77 6.99 10.63 -27.25
C GLY A 77 8.36 10.94 -26.64
N SER A 78 8.53 10.85 -25.35
CA SER A 78 9.83 10.93 -24.66
C SER A 78 10.25 9.57 -24.11
N GLU A 79 11.55 9.28 -24.15
CA GLU A 79 12.09 8.09 -23.49
C GLU A 79 11.90 8.22 -21.99
N ALA A 80 11.32 7.19 -21.40
CA ALA A 80 11.15 7.04 -19.97
C ALA A 80 11.58 5.63 -19.52
N PHE A 81 11.68 5.43 -18.22
CA PHE A 81 12.13 4.18 -17.62
C PHE A 81 11.11 3.70 -16.59
N ALA A 82 10.55 2.51 -16.85
CA ALA A 82 9.68 1.83 -15.90
C ALA A 82 10.57 1.09 -14.88
N CYS A 83 10.48 1.51 -13.64
CA CYS A 83 11.18 0.94 -12.50
C CYS A 83 10.17 0.38 -11.49
N SER A 84 10.64 -0.41 -10.52
CA SER A 84 9.84 -0.81 -9.38
C SER A 84 10.73 -0.97 -8.14
N TYR A 85 10.32 -0.38 -7.03
CA TYR A 85 10.80 -0.78 -5.72
C TYR A 85 9.98 -1.99 -5.26
N LYS A 86 10.67 -3.00 -4.74
CA LYS A 86 10.02 -4.19 -4.19
C LYS A 86 10.42 -4.38 -2.74
N GLU A 87 9.43 -4.56 -1.87
CA GLU A 87 9.64 -4.97 -0.48
C GLU A 87 8.73 -6.17 -0.21
N ASP A 88 9.37 -7.28 0.17
CA ASP A 88 8.74 -8.59 0.36
C ASP A 88 7.89 -9.01 -0.86
N ILE A 89 6.58 -9.09 -0.72
CA ILE A 89 5.64 -9.45 -1.80
C ILE A 89 4.99 -8.23 -2.47
N VAL A 90 5.37 -7.01 -2.09
CA VAL A 90 4.74 -5.77 -2.55
C VAL A 90 5.62 -5.07 -3.57
N ASN A 91 5.03 -4.67 -4.70
CA ASN A 91 5.71 -3.96 -5.77
C ASN A 91 5.16 -2.53 -5.91
N PHE A 92 6.06 -1.57 -6.00
CA PHE A 92 5.78 -0.13 -6.09
C PHE A 92 6.36 0.42 -7.40
N PRO A 93 5.55 0.49 -8.47
CA PRO A 93 6.03 0.94 -9.77
C PRO A 93 6.28 2.45 -9.79
N VAL A 94 7.30 2.84 -10.55
CA VAL A 94 7.65 4.23 -10.84
C VAL A 94 7.99 4.35 -12.31
N THR A 95 7.55 5.44 -12.95
CA THR A 95 8.02 5.85 -14.27
C THR A 95 8.89 7.09 -14.13
N TRP A 96 10.16 6.98 -14.50
CA TRP A 96 11.12 8.08 -14.54
C TRP A 96 11.31 8.62 -15.97
N THR A 97 11.14 9.92 -16.17
CA THR A 97 11.30 10.59 -17.48
C THR A 97 12.40 11.65 -17.42
N PRO A 98 13.66 11.28 -17.78
CA PRO A 98 14.81 12.16 -17.64
C PRO A 98 14.68 13.49 -18.38
N ALA A 99 14.12 13.46 -19.60
CA ALA A 99 13.95 14.65 -20.44
C ALA A 99 13.15 15.77 -19.79
N TRP A 100 12.29 15.41 -18.83
CA TRP A 100 11.44 16.36 -18.11
C TRP A 100 11.84 16.50 -16.64
N SER A 101 12.84 15.75 -16.18
CA SER A 101 13.17 15.60 -14.75
C SER A 101 11.89 15.33 -13.94
N SER A 102 11.06 14.42 -14.43
CA SER A 102 9.76 14.10 -13.83
C SER A 102 9.59 12.61 -13.59
N TRP A 103 8.71 12.28 -12.69
CA TRP A 103 8.38 10.92 -12.31
C TRP A 103 6.89 10.79 -12.05
N SER A 104 6.40 9.55 -12.03
CA SER A 104 5.07 9.20 -11.53
C SER A 104 5.11 7.82 -10.87
N GLY A 105 4.13 7.53 -10.02
CA GLY A 105 4.04 6.29 -9.29
C GLY A 105 4.33 6.42 -7.80
N PHE A 106 5.25 5.61 -7.27
CA PHE A 106 5.49 5.41 -5.84
C PHE A 106 6.96 5.68 -5.49
N GLY A 107 7.29 6.94 -5.21
CA GLY A 107 8.64 7.34 -4.82
C GLY A 107 8.88 7.21 -3.32
N VAL A 108 10.11 6.94 -2.90
CA VAL A 108 10.47 6.84 -1.47
C VAL A 108 11.35 8.02 -1.07
N SER A 109 11.15 8.51 0.14
CA SER A 109 11.84 9.66 0.70
C SER A 109 12.23 9.45 2.16
N ASN A 110 13.37 10.06 2.57
CA ASN A 110 13.70 10.29 3.98
C ASN A 110 14.03 11.76 4.25
N ARG A 111 13.48 12.64 3.44
CA ARG A 111 13.71 14.08 3.58
C ARG A 111 13.08 14.61 4.85
N THR A 112 13.73 15.64 5.41
CA THR A 112 13.35 16.25 6.70
C THR A 112 12.84 17.69 6.54
N GLU A 113 12.88 18.25 5.33
CA GLU A 113 12.28 19.54 5.01
C GLU A 113 10.76 19.41 5.01
N THR A 114 10.09 20.49 5.40
CA THR A 114 8.62 20.52 5.58
C THR A 114 7.92 21.52 4.67
N THR A 115 8.66 22.11 3.74
CA THR A 115 8.19 23.19 2.84
C THR A 115 8.44 22.83 1.39
N TYR A 116 7.78 23.56 0.53
CA TYR A 116 7.96 23.51 -0.92
C TYR A 116 8.42 24.88 -1.43
N ALA A 117 9.33 24.88 -2.41
CA ALA A 117 9.71 26.04 -3.18
C ALA A 117 9.88 25.67 -4.66
N ALA A 118 9.46 26.57 -5.55
CA ALA A 118 9.51 26.31 -7.00
C ALA A 118 10.93 26.11 -7.52
N GLU A 119 11.93 26.74 -6.89
CA GLU A 119 13.34 26.64 -7.25
C GLU A 119 13.95 25.28 -6.93
N THR A 120 13.38 24.56 -5.98
CA THR A 120 13.78 23.22 -5.51
C THR A 120 12.69 22.17 -5.75
N MET A 121 11.77 22.46 -6.68
CA MET A 121 10.58 21.65 -6.95
C MET A 121 10.88 20.14 -7.03
N PHE A 122 11.93 19.72 -7.74
CA PHE A 122 12.23 18.31 -7.94
C PHE A 122 12.48 17.58 -6.61
N THR A 123 13.17 18.19 -5.67
CA THR A 123 13.42 17.56 -4.37
C THR A 123 12.27 17.80 -3.39
N ASP A 124 11.64 18.96 -3.43
CA ASP A 124 10.64 19.35 -2.44
C ASP A 124 9.29 18.66 -2.61
N GLN A 125 9.00 18.10 -3.80
CA GLN A 125 7.86 17.20 -4.00
C GLN A 125 8.00 15.84 -3.25
N PHE A 126 9.12 15.62 -2.58
CA PHE A 126 9.37 14.47 -1.69
C PHE A 126 9.38 14.86 -0.21
N ASN A 127 8.95 16.07 0.12
CA ASN A 127 8.82 16.52 1.50
C ASN A 127 7.41 16.26 2.01
N ASN A 128 7.28 15.76 3.24
CA ASN A 128 6.01 15.83 3.94
C ASN A 128 6.02 16.97 4.98
N ILE A 129 4.86 17.40 5.40
CA ILE A 129 4.72 18.57 6.28
C ILE A 129 5.20 18.36 7.71
N THR A 130 5.61 17.15 8.10
CA THR A 130 6.20 16.87 9.42
C THR A 130 7.71 16.68 9.38
N GLY A 131 8.32 16.53 8.19
CA GLY A 131 9.73 16.29 7.99
C GLY A 131 10.24 14.98 8.60
N LYS A 132 9.38 13.97 8.69
CA LYS A 132 9.73 12.64 9.21
C LYS A 132 8.74 11.58 8.72
N ALA A 133 9.19 10.32 8.74
CA ALA A 133 8.34 9.15 8.59
C ALA A 133 7.37 8.99 9.78
N HIS A 134 6.36 8.14 9.65
CA HIS A 134 5.56 7.71 10.79
C HIS A 134 6.41 6.85 11.73
N GLU A 135 7.00 5.78 11.21
CA GLU A 135 8.01 4.99 11.90
C GLU A 135 9.30 4.95 11.06
N GLY A 136 10.42 4.54 11.69
CA GLY A 136 11.70 4.45 10.99
C GLY A 136 12.25 5.79 10.48
N LYS A 137 12.61 5.83 9.18
CA LYS A 137 13.20 7.01 8.53
C LYS A 137 12.58 7.32 7.18
N ASN A 138 12.11 6.30 6.47
CA ASN A 138 11.63 6.40 5.11
C ASN A 138 10.10 6.44 5.08
N PHE A 139 9.55 7.14 4.12
CA PHE A 139 8.14 7.14 3.80
C PHE A 139 7.96 7.15 2.28
N MET A 140 6.80 6.78 1.81
CA MET A 140 6.48 6.80 0.39
C MET A 140 5.70 8.05 0.01
N VAL A 141 6.06 8.63 -1.12
CA VAL A 141 5.32 9.70 -1.79
C VAL A 141 4.57 9.09 -2.96
N VAL A 142 3.25 9.27 -2.99
CA VAL A 142 2.36 8.77 -4.03
C VAL A 142 2.00 9.91 -4.97
N TYR A 143 2.36 9.75 -6.26
CA TYR A 143 2.00 10.65 -7.36
C TYR A 143 1.72 9.82 -8.61
N THR A 144 0.46 9.42 -8.82
CA THR A 144 0.08 8.38 -9.79
C THR A 144 -0.81 8.91 -10.90
N PHE A 145 -0.62 8.33 -12.11
CA PHE A 145 -1.46 8.50 -13.29
C PHE A 145 -2.00 7.15 -13.79
N GLY A 146 -2.26 6.22 -12.86
CA GLY A 146 -2.75 4.88 -13.15
C GLY A 146 -1.82 3.77 -12.68
N GLU A 147 -0.63 4.10 -12.15
CA GLU A 147 0.24 3.13 -11.48
C GLU A 147 -0.47 2.56 -10.25
N GLN A 148 -0.22 1.28 -9.97
CA GLN A 148 -0.84 0.54 -8.87
C GLN A 148 0.23 -0.13 -8.02
N ILE A 149 0.08 -0.08 -6.72
CA ILE A 149 0.77 -1.04 -5.83
C ILE A 149 0.23 -2.43 -6.17
N THR A 150 1.13 -3.38 -6.46
CA THR A 150 0.73 -4.76 -6.77
C THR A 150 1.33 -5.74 -5.78
N PHE A 151 0.62 -6.85 -5.57
CA PHE A 151 1.02 -7.91 -4.66
C PHE A 151 1.30 -9.20 -5.42
N ASP A 152 2.40 -9.91 -5.10
CA ASP A 152 2.77 -11.18 -5.75
C ASP A 152 1.74 -12.29 -5.50
N LYS A 153 0.96 -12.18 -4.46
CA LYS A 153 -0.18 -13.03 -4.10
C LYS A 153 -1.30 -12.18 -3.53
N PRO A 154 -2.54 -12.69 -3.47
CA PRO A 154 -3.64 -11.95 -2.85
C PRO A 154 -3.36 -11.64 -1.38
N VAL A 155 -3.69 -10.42 -0.97
CA VAL A 155 -3.54 -9.93 0.40
C VAL A 155 -4.82 -9.31 0.93
N THR A 156 -4.94 -9.23 2.24
CA THR A 156 -5.83 -8.30 2.93
C THR A 156 -5.00 -7.11 3.38
N VAL A 157 -5.36 -5.91 2.94
CA VAL A 157 -4.74 -4.68 3.45
C VAL A 157 -5.47 -4.26 4.71
N LYS A 158 -4.76 -4.23 5.83
CA LYS A 158 -5.31 -3.86 7.15
C LYS A 158 -5.39 -2.36 7.35
N GLY A 159 -4.46 -1.63 6.74
CA GLY A 159 -4.39 -0.18 6.82
C GLY A 159 -3.02 0.36 6.44
N PHE A 160 -2.90 1.67 6.54
CA PHE A 160 -1.64 2.39 6.35
C PHE A 160 -1.71 3.76 7.01
N TRP A 161 -0.57 4.35 7.32
CA TRP A 161 -0.48 5.73 7.77
C TRP A 161 -0.38 6.69 6.60
N TYR A 162 -0.98 7.88 6.73
CA TYR A 162 -0.94 8.89 5.69
C TYR A 162 -0.82 10.31 6.25
N ILE A 163 -0.26 11.19 5.40
CA ILE A 163 -0.12 12.62 5.70
C ILE A 163 -0.06 13.41 4.39
N ASN A 164 -0.30 14.71 4.46
CA ASN A 164 -0.12 15.59 3.33
C ASN A 164 1.35 15.78 2.95
N ASP A 165 1.58 15.85 1.66
CA ASP A 165 2.80 16.34 1.03
C ASP A 165 2.94 17.86 1.18
N ALA A 166 4.19 18.36 1.21
CA ALA A 166 4.47 19.79 1.42
C ALA A 166 4.05 20.66 0.24
N TRP A 167 4.19 20.21 -1.00
CA TRP A 167 3.73 20.95 -2.18
C TRP A 167 2.21 21.07 -2.22
N THR A 168 1.53 19.97 -1.95
CA THR A 168 0.06 19.97 -1.84
C THR A 168 -0.42 21.00 -0.83
N VAL A 169 0.22 21.04 0.35
CA VAL A 169 -0.15 22.02 1.39
C VAL A 169 0.21 23.45 1.00
N ASP A 170 1.36 23.67 0.36
CA ASP A 170 1.71 25.02 -0.13
C ASP A 170 0.67 25.54 -1.12
N ALA A 171 0.25 24.70 -2.09
CA ALA A 171 -0.80 25.07 -3.04
C ALA A 171 -2.16 25.34 -2.36
N ILE A 172 -2.51 24.60 -1.32
CA ILE A 172 -3.73 24.84 -0.52
C ILE A 172 -3.68 26.20 0.18
N LEU A 173 -2.55 26.55 0.78
CA LEU A 173 -2.42 27.74 1.63
C LEU A 173 -2.10 29.01 0.84
N ASN A 174 -1.34 28.91 -0.24
CA ASN A 174 -0.78 30.02 -0.97
C ASN A 174 -1.26 30.08 -2.44
N GLY A 175 -1.69 28.94 -2.99
CA GLY A 175 -1.82 28.74 -4.44
C GLY A 175 -0.45 28.57 -5.08
N ASP A 176 -0.44 28.03 -6.28
CA ASP A 176 0.75 27.92 -7.12
C ASP A 176 0.46 28.39 -8.56
N GLY A 177 1.40 28.19 -9.49
CA GLY A 177 1.23 28.63 -10.88
C GLY A 177 0.12 27.89 -11.63
N MET A 178 -0.27 26.70 -11.20
CA MET A 178 -1.32 25.87 -11.82
C MET A 178 -2.66 26.01 -11.07
N SER A 179 -2.62 26.17 -9.76
CA SER A 179 -3.77 26.35 -8.88
C SER A 179 -3.79 27.80 -8.38
N PRO A 180 -4.31 28.75 -9.17
CA PRO A 180 -4.24 30.15 -8.82
C PRO A 180 -5.11 30.45 -7.61
N GLY A 181 -4.49 31.10 -6.64
CA GLY A 181 -5.11 31.44 -5.36
C GLY A 181 -5.25 30.26 -4.42
N LYS A 182 -5.12 30.56 -3.15
CA LYS A 182 -5.29 29.60 -2.05
C LYS A 182 -6.70 29.00 -2.02
N PHE A 183 -6.87 27.92 -1.27
CA PHE A 183 -8.19 27.35 -1.01
C PHE A 183 -9.09 28.34 -0.25
N GLU A 184 -10.32 28.43 -0.71
CA GLU A 184 -11.42 29.11 -0.02
C GLU A 184 -12.19 28.08 0.84
N ALA A 185 -13.16 28.57 1.63
CA ALA A 185 -13.85 27.73 2.62
C ALA A 185 -14.53 26.48 2.05
N ASP A 186 -15.00 26.54 0.80
CA ASP A 186 -15.69 25.43 0.15
C ASP A 186 -14.77 24.52 -0.66
N ASP A 187 -13.52 24.93 -0.87
CA ASP A 187 -12.54 24.12 -1.59
C ASP A 187 -12.16 22.85 -0.81
N PHE A 188 -11.87 21.78 -1.54
CA PHE A 188 -11.47 20.52 -0.95
C PHE A 188 -10.48 19.76 -1.82
N LEU A 189 -9.74 18.85 -1.18
CA LEU A 189 -8.94 17.79 -1.81
C LEU A 189 -9.15 16.49 -1.04
N THR A 190 -9.41 15.42 -1.79
CA THR A 190 -9.63 14.07 -1.28
C THR A 190 -8.75 13.10 -2.06
N CYS A 191 -7.99 12.25 -1.38
CA CYS A 191 -7.38 11.08 -1.98
C CYS A 191 -8.42 9.94 -2.00
N VAL A 192 -8.47 9.19 -3.09
CA VAL A 192 -9.40 8.07 -3.25
C VAL A 192 -8.60 6.81 -3.50
N VAL A 193 -8.82 5.78 -2.68
CA VAL A 193 -8.13 4.50 -2.76
C VAL A 193 -9.07 3.45 -3.32
N TYR A 194 -8.60 2.71 -4.33
CA TYR A 194 -9.36 1.70 -5.02
C TYR A 194 -8.67 0.33 -4.88
N PRO A 195 -9.34 -0.67 -4.30
CA PRO A 195 -8.83 -2.04 -4.30
C PRO A 195 -9.11 -2.73 -5.64
N THR A 196 -8.20 -3.57 -6.11
CA THR A 196 -8.41 -4.49 -7.22
C THR A 196 -8.53 -5.91 -6.69
N PRO A 197 -9.71 -6.56 -6.77
CA PRO A 197 -9.90 -7.93 -6.30
C PRO A 197 -8.94 -8.92 -6.99
N ALA A 198 -8.55 -9.98 -6.28
CA ALA A 198 -7.75 -11.06 -6.85
C ALA A 198 -8.57 -11.94 -7.81
N GLN A 199 -9.88 -12.04 -7.60
CA GLN A 199 -10.80 -12.78 -8.49
C GLN A 199 -11.20 -11.88 -9.67
N GLU A 200 -11.02 -12.38 -10.89
CA GLU A 200 -11.20 -11.60 -12.13
C GLU A 200 -12.66 -11.27 -12.47
N ASP A 201 -13.62 -12.03 -11.95
CA ASP A 201 -15.07 -11.88 -12.17
C ASP A 201 -15.74 -10.94 -11.14
N ILE A 202 -15.00 -10.40 -10.19
CA ILE A 202 -15.51 -9.41 -9.25
C ILE A 202 -15.12 -8.01 -9.72
N GLU A 203 -16.10 -7.27 -10.29
CA GLU A 203 -15.93 -5.83 -10.46
C GLU A 203 -16.03 -5.15 -9.10
N SER A 204 -14.89 -4.63 -8.63
CA SER A 204 -14.89 -3.79 -7.44
C SER A 204 -15.24 -2.36 -7.82
N GLY A 205 -16.46 -1.94 -7.55
CA GLY A 205 -16.83 -0.52 -7.53
C GLY A 205 -16.47 0.16 -6.20
N ALA A 206 -15.76 -0.56 -5.33
CA ALA A 206 -15.40 -0.06 -4.02
C ALA A 206 -14.36 1.04 -4.11
N ARG A 207 -14.54 2.08 -3.30
CA ARG A 207 -13.61 3.20 -3.14
C ARG A 207 -13.62 3.65 -1.69
N LEU A 208 -12.47 4.07 -1.22
CA LEU A 208 -12.33 4.73 0.07
C LEU A 208 -11.90 6.17 -0.13
N GLU A 209 -12.58 7.09 0.51
CA GLU A 209 -12.26 8.52 0.46
C GLU A 209 -11.46 8.93 1.70
N ILE A 210 -10.32 9.57 1.47
CA ILE A 210 -9.45 10.12 2.51
C ILE A 210 -9.43 11.65 2.32
N PRO A 211 -10.22 12.42 3.09
CA PRO A 211 -10.19 13.86 3.02
C PRO A 211 -8.82 14.39 3.45
N LEU A 212 -8.10 15.05 2.54
CA LEU A 212 -6.78 15.64 2.79
C LEU A 212 -6.88 17.10 3.23
N ALA A 213 -7.85 17.85 2.66
CA ALA A 213 -8.08 19.24 3.01
C ALA A 213 -9.53 19.67 2.80
N LYS A 214 -9.97 20.64 3.60
CA LYS A 214 -11.21 21.42 3.41
C LYS A 214 -10.93 22.88 3.77
N GLY A 215 -11.05 23.78 2.80
CA GLY A 215 -10.59 25.15 2.95
C GLY A 215 -9.11 25.20 3.33
N SER A 216 -8.77 25.96 4.35
CA SER A 216 -7.40 26.05 4.90
C SER A 216 -7.10 25.00 5.97
N ASP A 217 -8.05 24.13 6.30
CA ASP A 217 -7.81 23.02 7.21
C ASP A 217 -7.38 21.78 6.41
N TYR A 218 -6.30 21.13 6.86
CA TYR A 218 -5.68 20.02 6.18
C TYR A 218 -5.13 19.01 7.21
N VAL A 219 -4.81 17.79 6.76
CA VAL A 219 -4.20 16.78 7.62
C VAL A 219 -2.78 17.21 7.98
N LYS A 220 -2.52 17.48 9.27
CA LYS A 220 -1.28 18.08 9.81
C LYS A 220 -0.37 17.09 10.54
N GLU A 221 -0.86 15.91 10.81
CA GLU A 221 -0.17 14.84 11.54
C GLU A 221 -0.43 13.53 10.81
N TRP A 222 0.45 12.56 10.97
CA TRP A 222 0.21 11.21 10.49
C TRP A 222 -1.11 10.67 11.04
N LYS A 223 -1.95 10.15 10.17
CA LYS A 223 -3.23 9.50 10.52
C LYS A 223 -3.26 8.09 9.99
N TYR A 224 -3.84 7.20 10.76
CA TYR A 224 -4.06 5.83 10.33
C TYR A 224 -5.36 5.72 9.53
N CYS A 225 -5.26 5.07 8.37
CA CYS A 225 -6.38 4.67 7.54
C CYS A 225 -6.68 3.20 7.84
N ASP A 226 -7.65 2.94 8.72
CA ASP A 226 -8.03 1.59 9.11
C ASP A 226 -8.93 0.94 8.05
N LEU A 227 -8.47 -0.18 7.48
CA LEU A 227 -9.14 -0.98 6.45
C LEU A 227 -9.49 -2.38 6.95
N SER A 228 -9.16 -2.71 8.19
CA SER A 228 -9.26 -4.07 8.74
C SER A 228 -10.65 -4.68 8.66
N GLU A 229 -11.68 -3.86 8.76
CA GLU A 229 -13.10 -4.27 8.71
C GLU A 229 -13.76 -3.97 7.35
N VAL A 230 -12.98 -3.50 6.35
CA VAL A 230 -13.52 -3.14 5.03
C VAL A 230 -13.36 -4.32 4.08
N GLU A 231 -14.45 -5.06 3.84
CA GLU A 231 -14.48 -6.29 3.03
C GLU A 231 -13.83 -6.13 1.66
N ALA A 232 -13.99 -4.97 1.02
CA ALA A 232 -13.45 -4.69 -0.31
C ALA A 232 -11.91 -4.69 -0.37
N PHE A 233 -11.20 -4.54 0.76
CA PHE A 233 -9.74 -4.58 0.85
C PHE A 233 -9.20 -5.95 1.28
N GLN A 234 -10.08 -6.96 1.34
CA GLN A 234 -9.71 -8.35 1.58
C GLN A 234 -9.49 -9.06 0.24
N ASN A 235 -8.51 -9.96 0.20
CA ASN A 235 -8.20 -10.78 -0.97
C ASN A 235 -8.04 -9.95 -2.26
N ILE A 236 -7.22 -8.92 -2.22
CA ILE A 236 -6.92 -8.03 -3.34
C ILE A 236 -5.55 -8.31 -3.96
N LYS A 237 -5.37 -7.96 -5.23
CA LYS A 237 -4.10 -8.08 -5.96
C LYS A 237 -3.41 -6.76 -6.23
N ALA A 238 -4.11 -5.64 -6.06
CA ALA A 238 -3.53 -4.31 -6.25
C ALA A 238 -4.31 -3.22 -5.50
N LEU A 239 -3.62 -2.08 -5.26
CA LEU A 239 -4.19 -0.82 -4.79
C LEU A 239 -3.87 0.30 -5.77
N SER A 240 -4.88 1.12 -6.10
CA SER A 240 -4.73 2.34 -6.88
C SER A 240 -5.07 3.56 -6.04
N PHE A 241 -4.43 4.67 -6.34
CA PHE A 241 -4.68 5.95 -5.72
C PHE A 241 -5.13 6.95 -6.79
N GLY A 242 -6.16 7.72 -6.47
CA GLY A 242 -6.64 8.81 -7.28
C GLY A 242 -6.98 10.02 -6.42
N PHE A 243 -7.37 11.13 -7.04
CA PHE A 243 -7.68 12.36 -6.32
C PHE A 243 -8.93 13.02 -6.87
N GLU A 244 -9.70 13.64 -5.97
CA GLU A 244 -10.83 14.49 -6.27
C GLU A 244 -10.66 15.83 -5.56
N GLY A 245 -11.02 16.92 -6.22
CA GLY A 245 -10.88 18.25 -5.64
C GLY A 245 -11.71 19.30 -6.37
N SER A 246 -11.90 20.44 -5.73
CA SER A 246 -12.69 21.55 -6.26
C SER A 246 -11.92 22.42 -7.26
N LYS A 247 -10.57 22.53 -7.12
CA LYS A 247 -9.73 23.33 -8.01
C LYS A 247 -9.43 22.54 -9.27
N GLN A 248 -10.10 22.88 -10.37
CA GLN A 248 -10.00 22.18 -11.65
C GLN A 248 -9.98 23.17 -12.83
N ASN A 249 -9.41 22.71 -13.94
CA ASN A 249 -9.50 23.36 -15.25
C ASN A 249 -9.88 22.31 -16.31
N ASP A 250 -9.82 22.67 -17.59
CA ASP A 250 -10.17 21.79 -18.71
C ASP A 250 -9.26 20.52 -18.81
N PHE A 251 -8.13 20.48 -18.10
CA PHE A 251 -7.17 19.38 -18.09
C PHE A 251 -7.25 18.53 -16.82
N GLY A 252 -8.10 18.87 -15.85
CA GLY A 252 -8.28 18.15 -14.59
C GLY A 252 -7.94 18.98 -13.36
N LEU A 253 -7.55 18.30 -12.27
CA LEU A 253 -7.16 18.95 -11.03
C LEU A 253 -5.93 19.83 -11.23
N THR A 254 -5.98 21.04 -10.65
CA THR A 254 -4.85 21.98 -10.66
C THR A 254 -4.07 21.96 -9.36
N THR A 255 -4.66 21.48 -8.26
CA THR A 255 -3.94 21.25 -7.01
C THR A 255 -2.97 20.07 -7.19
N PRO A 256 -1.71 20.17 -6.75
CA PRO A 256 -0.78 19.03 -6.76
C PRO A 256 -1.37 17.83 -6.03
N THR A 257 -1.41 16.66 -6.72
CA THR A 257 -2.09 15.46 -6.28
C THR A 257 -1.10 14.47 -5.64
N TYR A 258 -0.56 14.87 -4.49
CA TYR A 258 0.39 14.07 -3.70
C TYR A 258 -0.21 13.68 -2.36
N ILE A 259 0.14 12.49 -1.90
CA ILE A 259 -0.06 12.03 -0.52
C ILE A 259 1.19 11.25 -0.10
N CYS A 260 1.60 11.40 1.15
CA CYS A 260 2.64 10.57 1.73
C CYS A 260 1.99 9.46 2.54
N ILE A 261 2.50 8.22 2.38
CA ILE A 261 2.03 7.05 3.12
C ILE A 261 3.20 6.33 3.78
N ASP A 262 2.92 5.58 4.85
CA ASP A 262 3.90 4.80 5.58
C ASP A 262 3.25 3.60 6.26
N ASP A 263 4.06 2.61 6.65
CA ASP A 263 3.65 1.43 7.40
C ASP A 263 2.37 0.78 6.84
N ILE A 264 2.45 0.29 5.59
CA ILE A 264 1.33 -0.46 5.00
C ILE A 264 1.27 -1.82 5.67
N GLU A 265 0.16 -2.09 6.36
CA GLU A 265 -0.09 -3.34 7.05
C GLU A 265 -0.87 -4.30 6.16
N ILE A 266 -0.31 -5.49 5.93
CA ILE A 266 -0.94 -6.54 5.12
C ILE A 266 -0.97 -7.87 5.86
N GLU A 267 -1.94 -8.70 5.51
CA GLU A 267 -1.96 -10.13 5.87
C GLU A 267 -2.22 -10.98 4.62
N TYR A 268 -1.62 -12.17 4.57
CA TYR A 268 -1.83 -13.12 3.48
C TYR A 268 -1.60 -14.56 3.91
N GLU A 269 -2.16 -15.49 3.15
CA GLU A 269 -1.97 -16.92 3.36
C GLU A 269 -0.67 -17.42 2.70
N VAL A 270 0.08 -18.25 3.42
CA VAL A 270 1.16 -19.04 2.83
C VAL A 270 0.57 -20.38 2.43
N ALA A 271 0.64 -20.69 1.12
CA ALA A 271 0.34 -22.04 0.66
C ALA A 271 1.45 -22.97 1.16
N ASP A 272 1.09 -24.13 1.72
CA ASP A 272 2.07 -25.18 1.99
C ASP A 272 2.78 -25.54 0.68
N GLU A 273 4.10 -25.42 0.66
CA GLU A 273 4.91 -25.94 -0.44
C GLU A 273 4.82 -27.48 -0.39
N ASP A 274 4.13 -28.09 -1.36
CA ASP A 274 4.06 -29.54 -1.57
C ASP A 274 5.43 -30.15 -1.97
#